data_9b84af424e836695e5610b2be13592eb
#
_entry.id   9b84af424e836695e5610b2be13592eb
#
_cell.length_a   1.000
_cell.length_b   1.000
_cell.length_c   1.000
_cell.angle_alpha   90.00
_cell.angle_beta   90.00
_cell.angle_gamma   90.00
#
_symmetry.space_group_name_H-M   'P 1'
#
loop_
_entity.id
_entity.type
_entity.pdbx_description
1 polymer ?
#
loop_
_entity_poly.entity_id
_entity_poly.type
_entity_poly.pdbx_seq_one_letter_code
_entity_poly.pdbx_strand_id
1 'polypeptide(L)'
;RFYIEDLIQACNDALYQHTGNDKYSDPLNPGISRRQVLVDIDFMESDAGWGALIDRVKDGRRDYYRYEDPEYTINNQPITDEEMAKLRETMLMLSRFKGLPQFEWMESLLTNLEDKFHLQGASESVISMDGNAFATGIEHLSPLFNTILSKTPLLIDYETFDGTKYHWEIHPYHIKQYNNRWFLIGLNNDEYKNITNLALDRIVSFEQGTTTFIENTIIEDFDDYFYDIVGVSFPPEGKVEKVLLQFSKRRFPYIVSKPIHGSQKTISPTEGLISLDVIPNRELESIILS
;
A
#
# COMPACT_ATOMS: atom_id res chain seq x y z
N ARG A 1 -21.11 27.33 25.20
CA ARG A 1 -22.51 26.92 25.42
C ARG A 1 -23.14 26.65 24.09
N PHE A 2 -23.61 25.44 23.86
CA PHE A 2 -24.27 25.02 22.63
C PHE A 2 -25.64 24.45 22.97
N TYR A 3 -26.69 25.01 22.40
CA TYR A 3 -28.01 24.40 22.48
C TYR A 3 -28.14 23.33 21.40
N ILE A 4 -29.13 22.46 21.53
CA ILE A 4 -29.31 21.36 20.57
C ILE A 4 -29.55 21.88 19.14
N GLU A 5 -30.19 23.03 19.00
CA GLU A 5 -30.41 23.69 17.72
C GLU A 5 -29.08 24.14 17.08
N ASP A 6 -28.15 24.69 17.90
CA ASP A 6 -26.82 25.12 17.43
C ASP A 6 -26.00 23.90 16.94
N LEU A 7 -26.09 22.78 17.67
CA LEU A 7 -25.41 21.54 17.28
C LEU A 7 -25.99 20.98 15.98
N ILE A 8 -27.32 20.94 15.83
CA ILE A 8 -27.98 20.50 14.59
C ILE A 8 -27.53 21.38 13.41
N GLN A 9 -27.46 22.68 13.61
CA GLN A 9 -27.02 23.62 12.55
C GLN A 9 -25.57 23.37 12.19
N ALA A 10 -24.66 23.30 13.16
CA ALA A 10 -23.24 23.04 12.93
C ALA A 10 -22.99 21.70 12.19
N CYS A 11 -23.72 20.65 12.56
CA CYS A 11 -23.61 19.35 11.88
C CYS A 11 -24.11 19.44 10.42
N ASN A 12 -25.22 20.15 10.17
CA ASN A 12 -25.70 20.33 8.80
C ASN A 12 -24.73 21.18 7.95
N ASP A 13 -24.16 22.24 8.53
CA ASP A 13 -23.18 23.10 7.84
C ASP A 13 -21.91 22.30 7.48
N ALA A 14 -21.42 21.47 8.40
CA ALA A 14 -20.30 20.58 8.14
C ALA A 14 -20.61 19.52 7.08
N LEU A 15 -21.80 18.94 7.12
CA LEU A 15 -22.25 17.98 6.11
C LEU A 15 -22.34 18.64 4.72
N TYR A 16 -22.86 19.84 4.64
CA TYR A 16 -22.91 20.61 3.40
C TYR A 16 -21.51 20.90 2.84
N GLN A 17 -20.59 21.35 3.68
CA GLN A 17 -19.21 21.59 3.26
C GLN A 17 -18.52 20.33 2.70
N HIS A 18 -18.87 19.17 3.26
CA HIS A 18 -18.26 17.90 2.84
C HIS A 18 -18.92 17.28 1.61
N THR A 19 -20.25 17.36 1.50
CA THR A 19 -21.01 16.66 0.44
C THR A 19 -21.53 17.60 -0.66
N GLY A 20 -21.51 18.92 -0.44
CA GLY A 20 -22.13 19.91 -1.32
C GLY A 20 -23.66 19.91 -1.31
N ASN A 21 -24.29 19.07 -0.48
CA ASN A 21 -25.74 18.93 -0.40
C ASN A 21 -26.29 19.68 0.83
N ASP A 22 -27.22 20.59 0.59
CA ASP A 22 -27.90 21.34 1.62
C ASP A 22 -29.32 20.78 1.85
N LYS A 23 -29.73 20.66 3.12
CA LYS A 23 -31.08 20.21 3.49
C LYS A 23 -32.20 21.08 2.92
N TYR A 24 -31.89 22.31 2.51
CA TYR A 24 -32.86 23.24 1.94
C TYR A 24 -32.95 23.12 0.42
N SER A 25 -31.95 22.58 -0.24
CA SER A 25 -31.89 22.40 -1.68
C SER A 25 -32.29 20.99 -2.16
N ASP A 26 -32.26 20.00 -1.28
CA ASP A 26 -32.66 18.63 -1.61
C ASP A 26 -33.80 18.15 -0.71
N PRO A 27 -35.05 18.06 -1.22
CA PRO A 27 -36.20 17.57 -0.47
C PRO A 27 -36.06 16.13 0.03
N LEU A 28 -35.13 15.34 -0.54
CA LEU A 28 -34.85 13.96 -0.15
C LEU A 28 -33.82 13.87 0.97
N ASN A 29 -33.14 14.97 1.29
CA ASN A 29 -32.15 15.03 2.37
C ASN A 29 -32.70 15.90 3.53
N PRO A 30 -33.36 15.31 4.54
CA PRO A 30 -33.95 16.06 5.65
C PRO A 30 -32.91 16.69 6.59
N GLY A 31 -31.63 16.50 6.31
CA GLY A 31 -30.53 16.92 7.17
C GLY A 31 -30.45 16.12 8.46
N ILE A 32 -29.57 16.55 9.36
CA ILE A 32 -29.35 15.92 10.67
C ILE A 32 -30.52 16.25 11.60
N SER A 33 -31.15 15.23 12.17
CA SER A 33 -32.27 15.39 13.10
C SER A 33 -31.77 15.56 14.54
N ARG A 34 -32.63 16.16 15.39
CA ARG A 34 -32.37 16.23 16.83
C ARG A 34 -32.06 14.86 17.45
N ARG A 35 -32.78 13.81 17.00
CA ARG A 35 -32.60 12.45 17.51
C ARG A 35 -31.20 11.94 17.17
N GLN A 36 -30.72 12.22 15.95
CA GLN A 36 -29.38 11.81 15.53
C GLN A 36 -28.30 12.48 16.38
N VAL A 37 -28.39 13.80 16.58
CA VAL A 37 -27.43 14.53 17.43
C VAL A 37 -27.39 13.98 18.87
N LEU A 38 -28.56 13.63 19.43
CA LEU A 38 -28.59 13.03 20.77
C LEU A 38 -27.93 11.64 20.81
N VAL A 39 -28.14 10.80 19.78
CA VAL A 39 -27.47 9.49 19.66
C VAL A 39 -25.96 9.68 19.49
N ASP A 40 -25.53 10.67 18.71
CA ASP A 40 -24.12 10.97 18.52
C ASP A 40 -23.47 11.48 19.82
N ILE A 41 -24.17 12.29 20.61
CA ILE A 41 -23.72 12.73 21.96
C ILE A 41 -23.59 11.51 22.89
N ASP A 42 -24.59 10.64 22.94
CA ASP A 42 -24.56 9.42 23.77
C ASP A 42 -23.41 8.49 23.34
N PHE A 43 -23.12 8.41 22.02
CA PHE A 43 -21.95 7.69 21.51
C PHE A 43 -20.64 8.36 21.96
N MET A 44 -20.54 9.69 21.88
CA MET A 44 -19.35 10.43 22.34
C MET A 44 -19.07 10.21 23.83
N GLU A 45 -20.11 10.06 24.65
CA GLU A 45 -19.99 9.80 26.10
C GLU A 45 -19.63 8.32 26.41
N SER A 46 -19.87 7.41 25.48
CA SER A 46 -19.65 5.97 25.69
C SER A 46 -18.18 5.56 25.60
N ASP A 47 -17.82 4.44 26.22
CA ASP A 47 -16.49 3.81 26.12
C ASP A 47 -16.17 3.34 24.67
N ALA A 48 -17.21 3.06 23.88
CA ALA A 48 -17.05 2.71 22.45
C ALA A 48 -16.79 3.93 21.57
N GLY A 49 -17.09 5.14 22.07
CA GLY A 49 -16.82 6.42 21.44
C GLY A 49 -15.54 7.05 22.00
N TRP A 50 -15.69 8.24 22.55
CA TRP A 50 -14.54 9.03 23.05
C TRP A 50 -14.52 9.18 24.58
N GLY A 51 -15.46 8.59 25.32
CA GLY A 51 -15.57 8.74 26.77
C GLY A 51 -15.68 10.21 27.20
N ALA A 52 -16.25 11.06 26.34
CA ALA A 52 -16.30 12.51 26.56
C ALA A 52 -17.25 12.81 27.71
N LEU A 53 -16.77 13.54 28.72
CA LEU A 53 -17.62 14.03 29.80
C LEU A 53 -18.36 15.27 29.33
N ILE A 54 -19.67 15.12 29.03
CA ILE A 54 -20.53 16.19 28.50
C ILE A 54 -21.57 16.57 29.53
N ASP A 55 -21.45 17.78 30.08
CA ASP A 55 -22.45 18.39 30.96
C ASP A 55 -23.71 18.79 30.19
N ARG A 56 -24.86 18.42 30.72
CA ARG A 56 -26.18 18.87 30.29
C ARG A 56 -26.75 19.82 31.34
N VAL A 57 -26.61 21.13 31.09
CA VAL A 57 -26.96 22.16 32.07
C VAL A 57 -28.29 22.82 31.72
N LYS A 58 -29.20 22.90 32.65
CA LYS A 58 -30.50 23.56 32.46
C LYS A 58 -30.34 25.09 32.43
N ASP A 59 -30.87 25.69 31.36
CA ASP A 59 -30.97 27.14 31.21
C ASP A 59 -32.46 27.50 30.92
N GLY A 60 -33.20 27.69 32.00
CA GLY A 60 -34.66 27.91 31.94
C GLY A 60 -35.40 26.66 31.43
N ARG A 61 -36.01 26.78 30.23
CA ARG A 61 -36.74 25.67 29.56
C ARG A 61 -35.87 24.88 28.55
N ARG A 62 -34.60 25.23 28.38
CA ARG A 62 -33.67 24.58 27.45
C ARG A 62 -32.50 23.99 28.18
N ASP A 63 -31.87 22.98 27.57
CA ASP A 63 -30.62 22.42 28.03
C ASP A 63 -29.53 22.87 27.06
N TYR A 64 -28.36 23.27 27.59
CA TYR A 64 -27.17 23.46 26.79
C TYR A 64 -26.13 22.43 27.13
N TYR A 65 -25.30 22.13 26.14
CA TYR A 65 -24.24 21.11 26.21
C TYR A 65 -22.89 21.81 26.29
N ARG A 66 -21.98 21.26 27.06
CA ARG A 66 -20.57 21.65 27.14
C ARG A 66 -19.74 20.47 27.59
N TYR A 67 -18.47 20.44 27.24
CA TYR A 67 -17.55 19.53 27.90
C TYR A 67 -17.37 19.95 29.35
N GLU A 68 -17.23 18.99 30.27
CA GLU A 68 -16.93 19.23 31.69
C GLU A 68 -15.57 19.94 31.83
N ASP A 69 -14.57 19.45 31.08
CA ASP A 69 -13.27 20.13 30.92
C ASP A 69 -13.32 21.08 29.71
N PRO A 70 -13.15 22.42 29.90
CA PRO A 70 -13.11 23.38 28.81
C PRO A 70 -11.95 23.17 27.80
N GLU A 71 -10.85 22.53 28.22
CA GLU A 71 -9.69 22.24 27.39
C GLU A 71 -9.83 20.88 26.66
N TYR A 72 -10.90 20.13 26.94
CA TYR A 72 -11.15 18.86 26.28
C TYR A 72 -11.37 19.03 24.77
N THR A 73 -10.69 18.20 23.98
CA THR A 73 -10.91 18.09 22.53
C THR A 73 -10.74 16.65 22.10
N ILE A 74 -11.60 16.20 21.19
CA ILE A 74 -11.50 14.85 20.58
C ILE A 74 -10.15 14.62 19.90
N ASN A 75 -9.45 15.69 19.50
CA ASN A 75 -8.13 15.59 18.86
C ASN A 75 -6.98 15.35 19.84
N ASN A 76 -7.19 15.56 21.15
CA ASN A 76 -6.17 15.43 22.18
C ASN A 76 -6.45 14.28 23.15
N GLN A 77 -7.18 13.27 22.71
CA GLN A 77 -7.43 12.10 23.57
C GLN A 77 -6.11 11.35 23.83
N PRO A 78 -5.85 10.97 25.07
CA PRO A 78 -4.76 10.05 25.35
C PRO A 78 -5.06 8.72 24.63
N ILE A 79 -4.04 8.20 23.94
CA ILE A 79 -4.11 6.88 23.32
C ILE A 79 -4.39 5.87 24.41
N THR A 80 -5.40 5.02 24.22
CA THR A 80 -5.74 3.96 25.14
C THR A 80 -4.65 2.89 25.19
N ASP A 81 -4.60 2.10 26.27
CA ASP A 81 -3.62 1.00 26.40
C ASP A 81 -3.75 -0.02 25.26
N GLU A 82 -4.96 -0.26 24.77
CA GLU A 82 -5.20 -1.16 23.64
C GLU A 82 -4.67 -0.57 22.32
N GLU A 83 -4.91 0.70 22.06
CA GLU A 83 -4.37 1.40 20.88
C GLU A 83 -2.84 1.49 20.95
N MET A 84 -2.29 1.72 22.15
CA MET A 84 -0.87 1.72 22.40
C MET A 84 -0.24 0.35 22.13
N ALA A 85 -0.91 -0.74 22.51
CA ALA A 85 -0.46 -2.09 22.20
C ALA A 85 -0.47 -2.37 20.69
N LYS A 86 -1.53 -1.96 19.98
CA LYS A 86 -1.62 -2.05 18.51
C LYS A 86 -0.56 -1.21 17.80
N LEU A 87 -0.32 0.02 18.29
CA LEU A 87 0.73 0.88 17.76
C LEU A 87 2.11 0.22 17.92
N ARG A 88 2.42 -0.33 19.10
CA ARG A 88 3.68 -1.04 19.37
C ARG A 88 3.85 -2.25 18.46
N GLU A 89 2.81 -3.06 18.27
CA GLU A 89 2.84 -4.19 17.35
C GLU A 89 3.08 -3.75 15.91
N THR A 90 2.42 -2.70 15.47
CA THR A 90 2.62 -2.11 14.13
C THR A 90 4.06 -1.61 13.95
N MET A 91 4.60 -0.93 14.95
CA MET A 91 5.99 -0.46 14.92
C MET A 91 6.99 -1.62 14.87
N LEU A 92 6.74 -2.72 15.60
CA LEU A 92 7.53 -3.95 15.52
C LEU A 92 7.44 -4.58 14.12
N MET A 93 6.29 -4.54 13.47
CA MET A 93 6.17 -4.99 12.07
C MET A 93 6.97 -4.10 11.11
N LEU A 94 6.89 -2.79 11.27
CA LEU A 94 7.64 -1.84 10.44
C LEU A 94 9.15 -1.89 10.69
N SER A 95 9.59 -2.19 11.91
CA SER A 95 11.02 -2.30 12.24
C SER A 95 11.74 -3.42 11.46
N ARG A 96 11.00 -4.38 10.88
CA ARG A 96 11.53 -5.41 9.99
C ARG A 96 12.17 -4.84 8.73
N PHE A 97 11.75 -3.65 8.31
CA PHE A 97 12.29 -2.95 7.15
C PHE A 97 13.48 -2.05 7.50
N LYS A 98 13.85 -1.99 8.78
CA LYS A 98 15.01 -1.23 9.26
C LYS A 98 16.30 -1.76 8.63
N GLY A 99 17.15 -0.86 8.16
CA GLY A 99 18.41 -1.21 7.49
C GLY A 99 18.27 -1.54 6.00
N LEU A 100 17.07 -1.49 5.44
CA LEU A 100 16.90 -1.55 4.00
C LEU A 100 16.99 -0.11 3.42
N PRO A 101 17.91 0.18 2.50
CA PRO A 101 18.17 1.54 2.00
C PRO A 101 16.91 2.26 1.48
N GLN A 102 15.99 1.51 0.88
CA GLN A 102 14.74 2.04 0.37
C GLN A 102 13.76 2.52 1.45
N PHE A 103 14.00 2.17 2.71
CA PHE A 103 13.13 2.52 3.85
C PHE A 103 13.85 3.37 4.91
N GLU A 104 14.94 4.07 4.56
CA GLU A 104 15.65 4.97 5.50
C GLU A 104 14.73 5.99 6.15
N TRP A 105 13.77 6.54 5.41
CA TRP A 105 12.77 7.47 5.95
C TRP A 105 11.94 6.86 7.08
N MET A 106 11.75 5.55 7.07
CA MET A 106 10.97 4.82 8.08
C MET A 106 11.72 4.76 9.42
N GLU A 107 13.05 4.73 9.40
CA GLU A 107 13.84 4.76 10.63
C GLU A 107 13.62 6.06 11.41
N SER A 108 13.63 7.19 10.70
CA SER A 108 13.34 8.50 11.30
C SER A 108 11.90 8.56 11.84
N LEU A 109 10.93 8.01 11.10
CA LEU A 109 9.54 7.96 11.54
C LEU A 109 9.38 7.07 12.78
N LEU A 110 9.97 5.87 12.78
CA LEU A 110 9.92 4.96 13.94
C LEU A 110 10.55 5.59 15.18
N THR A 111 11.73 6.20 15.04
CA THR A 111 12.41 6.91 16.15
C THR A 111 11.53 8.04 16.71
N ASN A 112 10.92 8.85 15.84
CA ASN A 112 10.01 9.91 16.27
C ASN A 112 8.76 9.39 17.00
N LEU A 113 8.22 8.25 16.56
CA LEU A 113 7.09 7.60 17.22
C LEU A 113 7.50 6.97 18.55
N GLU A 114 8.66 6.31 18.62
CA GLU A 114 9.23 5.78 19.87
C GLU A 114 9.40 6.88 20.92
N ASP A 115 9.98 8.02 20.53
CA ASP A 115 10.19 9.16 21.41
C ASP A 115 8.86 9.78 21.86
N LYS A 116 7.94 10.01 20.92
CA LYS A 116 6.65 10.66 21.18
C LYS A 116 5.76 9.86 22.11
N PHE A 117 5.77 8.54 21.97
CA PHE A 117 4.90 7.63 22.75
C PHE A 117 5.64 6.88 23.84
N HIS A 118 6.91 7.21 24.09
CA HIS A 118 7.75 6.57 25.13
C HIS A 118 7.80 5.03 25.00
N LEU A 119 7.82 4.52 23.78
CA LEU A 119 7.79 3.09 23.44
C LEU A 119 9.21 2.48 23.45
N GLN A 120 9.99 2.70 24.49
CA GLN A 120 11.36 2.16 24.59
C GLN A 120 11.36 0.64 24.48
N GLY A 121 12.22 0.10 23.60
CA GLY A 121 12.45 -1.34 23.45
C GLY A 121 11.66 -2.02 22.31
N ALA A 122 10.94 -1.28 21.48
CA ALA A 122 10.24 -1.83 20.31
C ALA A 122 11.17 -2.19 19.13
N SER A 123 12.48 -1.94 19.27
CA SER A 123 13.43 -2.02 18.14
C SER A 123 14.26 -3.31 18.07
N GLU A 124 14.04 -4.30 18.95
CA GLU A 124 14.70 -5.59 18.77
C GLU A 124 14.09 -6.34 17.58
N SER A 125 14.88 -6.47 16.52
CA SER A 125 14.47 -7.24 15.33
C SER A 125 14.38 -8.73 15.67
N VAL A 126 13.18 -9.18 15.97
CA VAL A 126 12.87 -10.62 16.20
C VAL A 126 12.70 -11.40 14.90
N ILE A 127 12.64 -10.70 13.75
CA ILE A 127 12.44 -11.28 12.43
C ILE A 127 13.44 -10.63 11.47
N SER A 128 14.24 -11.47 10.79
CA SER A 128 15.08 -11.03 9.68
C SER A 128 14.42 -11.41 8.36
N MET A 129 14.47 -10.52 7.39
CA MET A 129 14.10 -10.78 6.00
C MET A 129 15.36 -10.98 5.17
N ASP A 130 15.32 -11.94 4.25
CA ASP A 130 16.38 -12.12 3.30
C ASP A 130 16.33 -10.99 2.27
N GLY A 131 17.20 -10.02 2.43
CA GLY A 131 17.35 -8.86 1.56
C GLY A 131 18.79 -8.76 1.08
N ASN A 132 18.99 -8.49 -0.21
CA ASN A 132 20.31 -8.22 -0.75
C ASN A 132 20.67 -6.73 -0.51
N ALA A 133 21.34 -6.45 0.60
CA ALA A 133 21.83 -5.10 0.91
C ALA A 133 22.85 -4.55 -0.14
N PHE A 134 23.38 -5.41 -0.99
CA PHE A 134 24.33 -5.07 -2.05
C PHE A 134 23.67 -5.01 -3.43
N ALA A 135 22.34 -5.12 -3.51
CA ALA A 135 21.65 -4.98 -4.78
C ALA A 135 21.82 -3.54 -5.31
N THR A 136 22.28 -3.42 -6.55
CA THR A 136 22.41 -2.14 -7.25
C THR A 136 21.03 -1.63 -7.70
N GLY A 137 20.88 -0.30 -7.83
CA GLY A 137 19.61 0.33 -8.25
C GLY A 137 18.59 0.52 -7.14
N ILE A 138 18.88 0.09 -5.90
CA ILE A 138 17.99 0.30 -4.75
C ILE A 138 17.84 1.79 -4.44
N GLU A 139 18.86 2.58 -4.67
CA GLU A 139 18.88 4.03 -4.52
C GLU A 139 17.80 4.73 -5.37
N HIS A 140 17.37 4.10 -6.46
CA HIS A 140 16.30 4.62 -7.32
C HIS A 140 14.90 4.33 -6.78
N LEU A 141 14.73 3.40 -5.85
CA LEU A 141 13.42 2.91 -5.43
C LEU A 141 12.55 4.01 -4.82
N SER A 142 13.08 4.73 -3.83
CA SER A 142 12.31 5.78 -3.14
C SER A 142 11.98 6.97 -4.07
N PRO A 143 12.91 7.51 -4.87
CA PRO A 143 12.57 8.52 -5.86
C PRO A 143 11.52 8.04 -6.87
N LEU A 144 11.65 6.83 -7.44
CA LEU A 144 10.69 6.27 -8.39
C LEU A 144 9.31 6.05 -7.77
N PHE A 145 9.25 5.60 -6.53
CA PHE A 145 7.98 5.50 -5.80
C PHE A 145 7.27 6.85 -5.73
N ASN A 146 8.00 7.93 -5.43
CA ASN A 146 7.43 9.27 -5.38
C ASN A 146 6.93 9.75 -6.76
N THR A 147 7.62 9.41 -7.84
CA THR A 147 7.18 9.78 -9.20
C THR A 147 5.91 9.06 -9.62
N ILE A 148 5.69 7.82 -9.16
CA ILE A 148 4.43 7.09 -9.36
C ILE A 148 3.30 7.79 -8.62
N LEU A 149 3.50 8.12 -7.34
CA LEU A 149 2.47 8.80 -6.54
C LEU A 149 2.11 10.18 -7.08
N SER A 150 3.11 10.93 -7.56
CA SER A 150 2.91 12.27 -8.14
C SER A 150 2.51 12.24 -9.61
N LYS A 151 2.35 11.05 -10.22
CA LYS A 151 2.02 10.86 -11.63
C LYS A 151 2.93 11.69 -12.54
N THR A 152 4.24 11.50 -12.38
CA THR A 152 5.26 12.27 -13.08
C THR A 152 5.90 11.40 -14.15
N PRO A 153 5.88 11.79 -15.44
CA PRO A 153 6.61 11.09 -16.50
C PRO A 153 8.12 11.26 -16.30
N LEU A 154 8.89 10.30 -16.77
CA LEU A 154 10.33 10.24 -16.60
C LEU A 154 11.05 10.10 -17.94
N LEU A 155 12.17 10.77 -18.08
CA LEU A 155 13.19 10.46 -19.09
C LEU A 155 14.25 9.58 -18.42
N ILE A 156 14.39 8.34 -18.88
CA ILE A 156 15.24 7.33 -18.26
C ILE A 156 16.38 6.95 -19.18
N ASP A 157 17.62 7.08 -18.70
CA ASP A 157 18.81 6.48 -19.31
C ASP A 157 18.95 5.04 -18.81
N TYR A 158 18.86 4.10 -19.71
CA TYR A 158 18.87 2.67 -19.40
C TYR A 158 20.00 1.96 -20.16
N GLU A 159 20.77 1.13 -19.46
CA GLU A 159 21.87 0.37 -20.07
C GLU A 159 21.69 -1.13 -19.82
N THR A 160 21.61 -1.91 -20.88
CA THR A 160 21.52 -3.36 -20.80
C THR A 160 22.89 -3.99 -20.52
N PHE A 161 22.92 -5.25 -20.07
CA PHE A 161 24.18 -5.93 -19.73
C PHE A 161 25.14 -6.13 -20.92
N ASP A 162 24.65 -6.04 -22.16
CA ASP A 162 25.48 -6.06 -23.37
C ASP A 162 26.03 -4.67 -23.74
N GLY A 163 25.74 -3.65 -22.92
CA GLY A 163 26.20 -2.28 -23.10
C GLY A 163 25.36 -1.43 -24.05
N THR A 164 24.21 -1.94 -24.51
CA THR A 164 23.28 -1.14 -25.31
C THR A 164 22.61 -0.08 -24.44
N LYS A 165 22.62 1.17 -24.91
CA LYS A 165 22.07 2.34 -24.20
C LYS A 165 20.78 2.80 -24.84
N TYR A 166 19.84 3.12 -23.98
CA TYR A 166 18.53 3.64 -24.36
C TYR A 166 18.23 4.90 -23.57
N HIS A 167 17.49 5.80 -24.20
CA HIS A 167 16.95 6.98 -23.56
C HIS A 167 15.45 7.00 -23.85
N TRP A 168 14.62 6.71 -22.85
CA TRP A 168 13.19 6.50 -23.02
C TRP A 168 12.35 7.43 -22.16
N GLU A 169 11.23 7.87 -22.72
CA GLU A 169 10.14 8.47 -21.95
C GLU A 169 9.25 7.37 -21.39
N ILE A 170 9.20 7.30 -20.06
CA ILE A 170 8.44 6.30 -19.32
C ILE A 170 7.40 6.98 -18.44
N HIS A 171 6.15 6.52 -18.51
CA HIS A 171 5.10 6.86 -17.56
C HIS A 171 5.04 5.74 -16.49
N PRO A 172 5.57 5.97 -15.28
CA PRO A 172 5.73 4.94 -14.27
C PRO A 172 4.40 4.63 -13.60
N TYR A 173 4.07 3.34 -13.44
CA TYR A 173 2.80 2.88 -12.88
C TYR A 173 2.95 2.04 -11.63
N HIS A 174 3.98 1.17 -11.58
CA HIS A 174 4.13 0.20 -10.50
C HIS A 174 5.58 -0.19 -10.29
N ILE A 175 5.91 -0.62 -9.06
CA ILE A 175 7.22 -1.20 -8.74
C ILE A 175 7.01 -2.60 -8.19
N LYS A 176 7.69 -3.58 -8.78
CA LYS A 176 7.60 -4.99 -8.39
C LYS A 176 8.96 -5.53 -7.97
N GLN A 177 8.99 -6.26 -6.85
CA GLN A 177 10.15 -7.05 -6.49
C GLN A 177 9.97 -8.49 -6.95
N TYR A 178 11.00 -9.04 -7.58
CA TYR A 178 11.10 -10.46 -7.88
C TYR A 178 12.55 -10.94 -7.74
N ASN A 179 12.74 -12.05 -7.04
CA ASN A 179 14.05 -12.68 -6.81
C ASN A 179 15.13 -11.66 -6.36
N ASN A 180 14.81 -10.86 -5.34
CA ASN A 180 15.66 -9.80 -4.77
C ASN A 180 16.09 -8.69 -5.74
N ARG A 181 15.45 -8.56 -6.90
CA ARG A 181 15.60 -7.44 -7.83
C ARG A 181 14.33 -6.64 -7.91
N TRP A 182 14.48 -5.34 -8.15
CA TRP A 182 13.37 -4.43 -8.30
C TRP A 182 13.17 -4.03 -9.75
N PHE A 183 11.94 -3.87 -10.15
CA PHE A 183 11.52 -3.55 -11.50
C PHE A 183 10.53 -2.40 -11.49
N LEU A 184 10.75 -1.40 -12.33
CA LEU A 184 9.78 -0.37 -12.65
C LEU A 184 8.93 -0.84 -13.82
N ILE A 185 7.63 -0.83 -13.64
CA ILE A 185 6.64 -1.12 -14.67
C ILE A 185 5.99 0.19 -15.09
N GLY A 186 5.98 0.46 -16.38
CA GLY A 186 5.42 1.68 -16.91
C GLY A 186 5.17 1.61 -18.41
N LEU A 187 4.49 2.62 -18.94
CA LEU A 187 4.30 2.77 -20.37
C LEU A 187 5.57 3.41 -20.97
N ASN A 188 6.20 2.71 -21.90
CA ASN A 188 7.21 3.28 -22.76
C ASN A 188 6.51 4.02 -23.92
N ASN A 189 6.59 5.34 -23.90
CA ASN A 189 5.89 6.18 -24.87
C ASN A 189 6.71 6.44 -26.15
N ASP A 190 7.98 6.10 -26.16
CA ASP A 190 8.87 6.32 -27.31
C ASP A 190 8.86 5.13 -28.29
N GLU A 191 9.67 4.12 -28.00
CA GLU A 191 10.01 3.07 -28.94
C GLU A 191 8.92 2.00 -29.05
N TYR A 192 8.42 1.56 -27.91
CA TYR A 192 7.53 0.39 -27.87
C TYR A 192 6.05 0.74 -27.79
N LYS A 193 5.70 1.91 -27.26
CA LYS A 193 4.31 2.34 -26.98
C LYS A 193 3.48 1.27 -26.26
N ASN A 194 4.12 0.54 -25.36
CA ASN A 194 3.54 -0.54 -24.59
C ASN A 194 4.10 -0.56 -23.15
N ILE A 195 3.54 -1.44 -22.32
CA ILE A 195 4.04 -1.68 -20.97
C ILE A 195 5.43 -2.31 -21.04
N THR A 196 6.35 -1.72 -20.32
CA THR A 196 7.76 -2.14 -20.26
C THR A 196 8.17 -2.37 -18.81
N ASN A 197 9.00 -3.38 -18.57
CA ASN A 197 9.57 -3.70 -17.27
C ASN A 197 11.06 -3.32 -17.28
N LEU A 198 11.42 -2.35 -16.45
CA LEU A 198 12.80 -1.85 -16.35
C LEU A 198 13.40 -2.32 -15.02
N ALA A 199 14.46 -3.11 -15.07
CA ALA A 199 15.19 -3.50 -13.87
C ALA A 199 15.93 -2.26 -13.32
N LEU A 200 15.76 -1.95 -12.03
CA LEU A 200 16.31 -0.75 -11.40
C LEU A 200 17.85 -0.72 -11.45
N ASP A 201 18.49 -1.88 -11.35
CA ASP A 201 19.95 -2.02 -11.43
C ASP A 201 20.55 -1.71 -12.81
N ARG A 202 19.72 -1.43 -13.81
CA ARG A 202 20.12 -1.03 -15.16
C ARG A 202 19.73 0.41 -15.48
N ILE A 203 19.04 1.10 -14.57
CA ILE A 203 18.77 2.52 -14.68
C ILE A 203 20.05 3.27 -14.33
N VAL A 204 20.61 4.00 -15.29
CA VAL A 204 21.83 4.80 -15.11
C VAL A 204 21.46 6.13 -14.43
N SER A 205 20.45 6.79 -14.97
CA SER A 205 19.89 8.04 -14.45
C SER A 205 18.46 8.22 -14.92
N PHE A 206 17.73 9.08 -14.26
CA PHE A 206 16.44 9.55 -14.73
C PHE A 206 16.18 10.98 -14.28
N GLU A 207 15.38 11.67 -15.06
CA GLU A 207 14.90 13.02 -14.76
C GLU A 207 13.41 13.15 -15.06
N GLN A 208 12.81 14.21 -14.56
CA GLN A 208 11.40 14.48 -14.80
C GLN A 208 11.16 14.83 -16.27
N GLY A 209 10.27 14.12 -16.93
CA GLY A 209 9.80 14.42 -18.27
C GLY A 209 8.90 15.68 -18.30
N THR A 210 8.82 16.29 -19.47
CA THR A 210 8.03 17.52 -19.68
C THR A 210 6.65 17.26 -20.29
N THR A 211 6.36 16.02 -20.67
CA THR A 211 5.09 15.63 -21.28
C THR A 211 3.99 15.50 -20.24
N THR A 212 2.75 15.47 -20.70
CA THR A 212 1.62 15.18 -19.82
C THR A 212 1.62 13.69 -19.47
N PHE A 213 1.47 13.38 -18.18
CA PHE A 213 1.39 11.99 -17.72
C PHE A 213 0.23 11.24 -18.39
N ILE A 214 0.52 10.07 -18.92
CA ILE A 214 -0.47 9.17 -19.50
C ILE A 214 -0.95 8.22 -18.39
N GLU A 215 -2.24 8.24 -18.09
CA GLU A 215 -2.84 7.36 -17.09
C GLU A 215 -2.79 5.88 -17.54
N ASN A 216 -2.64 4.99 -16.57
CA ASN A 216 -2.73 3.57 -16.84
C ASN A 216 -4.18 3.17 -17.16
N THR A 217 -4.43 2.82 -18.41
CA THR A 217 -5.71 2.29 -18.90
C THR A 217 -5.61 0.85 -19.41
N ILE A 218 -4.41 0.24 -19.28
CA ILE A 218 -4.09 -1.07 -19.84
C ILE A 218 -4.16 -2.15 -18.78
N ILE A 219 -3.68 -1.85 -17.57
CA ILE A 219 -3.60 -2.79 -16.45
C ILE A 219 -4.56 -2.32 -15.37
N GLU A 220 -5.63 -3.06 -15.13
CA GLU A 220 -6.59 -2.76 -14.07
C GLU A 220 -6.05 -3.19 -12.69
N ASP A 221 -5.44 -4.37 -12.63
CA ASP A 221 -4.82 -4.93 -11.44
C ASP A 221 -3.45 -5.54 -11.79
N PHE A 222 -2.41 -5.20 -11.02
CA PHE A 222 -1.05 -5.70 -11.27
C PHE A 222 -0.85 -7.14 -10.80
N ASP A 223 -1.61 -7.62 -9.82
CA ASP A 223 -1.54 -9.01 -9.38
C ASP A 223 -2.13 -9.92 -10.47
N ASP A 224 -3.25 -9.53 -11.07
CA ASP A 224 -3.85 -10.23 -12.21
C ASP A 224 -2.95 -10.14 -13.45
N TYR A 225 -2.34 -8.99 -13.71
CA TYR A 225 -1.43 -8.80 -14.85
C TYR A 225 -0.24 -9.76 -14.83
N PHE A 226 0.33 -10.02 -13.65
CA PHE A 226 1.45 -10.94 -13.51
C PHE A 226 1.02 -12.38 -13.21
N TYR A 227 -0.28 -12.64 -13.08
CA TYR A 227 -0.77 -13.96 -12.67
C TYR A 227 -0.39 -15.08 -13.63
N ASP A 228 -0.33 -14.82 -14.92
CA ASP A 228 -0.06 -15.86 -15.93
C ASP A 228 1.43 -16.18 -16.12
N ILE A 229 2.33 -15.50 -15.41
CA ILE A 229 3.78 -15.71 -15.52
C ILE A 229 4.43 -15.99 -14.17
N VAL A 230 5.61 -16.59 -14.21
CA VAL A 230 6.54 -16.58 -13.08
C VAL A 230 7.47 -15.38 -13.23
N GLY A 231 7.53 -14.50 -12.23
CA GLY A 231 8.42 -13.34 -12.27
C GLY A 231 7.83 -12.10 -12.92
N VAL A 232 8.54 -11.51 -13.89
CA VAL A 232 8.22 -10.20 -14.46
C VAL A 232 8.29 -10.12 -15.99
N SER A 233 8.85 -11.13 -16.67
CA SER A 233 9.11 -11.07 -18.11
C SER A 233 8.03 -11.78 -18.90
N PHE A 234 7.36 -11.02 -19.78
CA PHE A 234 6.44 -11.59 -20.77
C PHE A 234 7.20 -11.90 -22.07
N PRO A 235 7.19 -13.15 -22.54
CA PRO A 235 7.72 -13.46 -23.85
C PRO A 235 6.80 -12.89 -24.95
N PRO A 236 7.37 -12.42 -26.09
CA PRO A 236 6.56 -12.01 -27.23
C PRO A 236 5.60 -13.14 -27.65
N GLU A 237 4.33 -12.82 -27.83
CA GLU A 237 3.27 -13.77 -28.25
C GLU A 237 3.07 -14.97 -27.32
N GLY A 238 3.55 -14.90 -26.06
CA GLY A 238 3.38 -15.94 -25.05
C GLY A 238 1.91 -16.24 -24.78
N LYS A 239 1.59 -17.52 -24.60
CA LYS A 239 0.25 -17.98 -24.24
C LYS A 239 0.33 -18.88 -23.01
N VAL A 240 -0.74 -18.88 -22.22
CA VAL A 240 -0.85 -19.80 -21.10
C VAL A 240 -0.87 -21.23 -21.60
N GLU A 241 0.05 -22.04 -21.12
CA GLU A 241 0.21 -23.44 -21.45
C GLU A 241 0.22 -24.27 -20.17
N LYS A 242 -0.21 -25.53 -20.30
CA LYS A 242 -0.07 -26.50 -19.22
C LYS A 242 1.33 -27.07 -19.23
N VAL A 243 2.16 -26.63 -18.29
CA VAL A 243 3.52 -27.12 -18.09
C VAL A 243 3.49 -28.26 -17.08
N LEU A 244 4.05 -29.43 -17.44
CA LEU A 244 4.20 -30.59 -16.56
C LEU A 244 5.64 -30.68 -16.10
N LEU A 245 5.84 -30.73 -14.78
CA LEU A 245 7.18 -30.81 -14.17
C LEU A 245 7.27 -32.05 -13.28
N GLN A 246 8.34 -32.81 -13.46
CA GLN A 246 8.63 -33.98 -12.63
C GLN A 246 9.82 -33.68 -11.72
N PHE A 247 9.63 -33.85 -10.44
CA PHE A 247 10.66 -33.63 -9.42
C PHE A 247 11.11 -34.99 -8.79
N SER A 248 12.35 -35.02 -8.37
CA SER A 248 12.85 -36.16 -7.58
C SER A 248 12.04 -36.28 -6.28
N LYS A 249 11.95 -37.52 -5.74
CA LYS A 249 11.27 -37.78 -4.45
C LYS A 249 11.79 -36.91 -3.30
N ARG A 250 13.08 -36.56 -3.35
CA ARG A 250 13.70 -35.67 -2.35
C ARG A 250 13.26 -34.20 -2.49
N ARG A 251 13.11 -33.72 -3.69
CA ARG A 251 12.77 -32.31 -3.98
C ARG A 251 11.25 -32.04 -3.89
N PHE A 252 10.45 -33.03 -4.23
CA PHE A 252 9.00 -32.89 -4.34
C PHE A 252 8.29 -32.29 -3.11
N PRO A 253 8.59 -32.71 -1.85
CA PRO A 253 7.96 -32.12 -0.67
C PRO A 253 8.21 -30.61 -0.53
N TYR A 254 9.38 -30.13 -0.93
CA TYR A 254 9.71 -28.69 -0.93
C TYR A 254 8.90 -27.91 -1.95
N ILE A 255 8.68 -28.49 -3.14
CA ILE A 255 7.88 -27.88 -4.20
C ILE A 255 6.40 -27.81 -3.81
N VAL A 256 5.89 -28.79 -3.09
CA VAL A 256 4.52 -28.79 -2.58
C VAL A 256 4.35 -27.77 -1.44
N SER A 257 5.34 -27.68 -0.53
CA SER A 257 5.29 -26.74 0.61
C SER A 257 5.56 -25.28 0.21
N LYS A 258 6.28 -25.04 -0.90
CA LYS A 258 6.55 -23.73 -1.48
C LYS A 258 6.22 -23.77 -2.98
N PRO A 259 4.95 -23.61 -3.35
CA PRO A 259 4.53 -23.64 -4.75
C PRO A 259 5.28 -22.64 -5.62
N ILE A 260 5.64 -23.06 -6.83
CA ILE A 260 6.32 -22.20 -7.82
C ILE A 260 5.39 -21.12 -8.33
N HIS A 261 4.09 -21.46 -8.47
CA HIS A 261 3.06 -20.57 -9.00
C HIS A 261 1.70 -20.89 -8.39
N GLY A 262 0.78 -19.89 -8.36
CA GLY A 262 -0.56 -20.05 -7.81
C GLY A 262 -1.42 -21.10 -8.51
N SER A 263 -1.17 -21.36 -9.80
CA SER A 263 -1.87 -22.40 -10.57
C SER A 263 -1.36 -23.82 -10.34
N GLN A 264 -0.35 -24.02 -9.46
CA GLN A 264 0.27 -25.33 -9.23
C GLN A 264 -0.74 -26.37 -8.73
N LYS A 265 -0.79 -27.52 -9.41
CA LYS A 265 -1.58 -28.68 -9.02
C LYS A 265 -0.69 -29.91 -8.95
N THR A 266 -0.82 -30.67 -7.87
CA THR A 266 -0.17 -31.99 -7.75
C THR A 266 -0.95 -33.01 -8.59
N ILE A 267 -0.28 -33.62 -9.56
CA ILE A 267 -0.87 -34.64 -10.44
C ILE A 267 -0.62 -36.04 -9.90
N SER A 268 0.64 -36.38 -9.59
CA SER A 268 1.03 -37.69 -9.03
C SER A 268 2.08 -37.49 -7.95
N PRO A 269 1.71 -37.61 -6.66
CA PRO A 269 2.68 -37.53 -5.55
C PRO A 269 3.76 -38.62 -5.60
N THR A 270 3.40 -39.82 -6.05
CA THR A 270 4.32 -40.96 -6.11
C THR A 270 5.41 -40.81 -7.17
N GLU A 271 5.07 -40.13 -8.26
CA GLU A 271 5.99 -39.87 -9.37
C GLU A 271 6.65 -38.47 -9.24
N GLY A 272 6.20 -37.66 -8.27
CA GLY A 272 6.69 -36.29 -8.08
C GLY A 272 6.25 -35.36 -9.19
N LEU A 273 5.03 -35.54 -9.76
CA LEU A 273 4.52 -34.82 -10.89
C LEU A 273 3.57 -33.69 -10.45
N ILE A 274 3.83 -32.49 -10.95
CA ILE A 274 2.95 -31.32 -10.83
C ILE A 274 2.58 -30.76 -12.20
N SER A 275 1.53 -29.95 -12.25
CA SER A 275 1.24 -29.10 -13.41
C SER A 275 1.15 -27.64 -12.99
N LEU A 276 1.52 -26.77 -13.91
CA LEU A 276 1.34 -25.32 -13.85
C LEU A 276 0.56 -24.89 -15.10
N ASP A 277 -0.34 -23.93 -14.95
CA ASP A 277 -0.98 -23.23 -16.07
C ASP A 277 -0.34 -21.83 -16.13
N VAL A 278 0.67 -21.64 -16.99
CA VAL A 278 1.49 -20.43 -17.07
C VAL A 278 2.00 -20.17 -18.49
N ILE A 279 2.41 -18.96 -18.77
CA ILE A 279 3.18 -18.61 -19.96
C ILE A 279 4.64 -18.98 -19.69
N PRO A 280 5.24 -19.96 -20.40
CA PRO A 280 6.63 -20.31 -20.21
C PRO A 280 7.57 -19.13 -20.49
N ASN A 281 8.45 -18.84 -19.54
CA ASN A 281 9.42 -17.74 -19.63
C ASN A 281 10.77 -18.13 -19.01
N ARG A 282 11.76 -17.25 -19.14
CA ARG A 282 13.11 -17.48 -18.64
C ARG A 282 13.19 -17.63 -17.12
N GLU A 283 12.32 -16.95 -16.39
CA GLU A 283 12.26 -17.03 -14.93
C GLU A 283 11.79 -18.41 -14.48
N LEU A 284 10.78 -18.97 -15.15
CA LEU A 284 10.35 -20.35 -14.91
C LEU A 284 11.47 -21.35 -15.22
N GLU A 285 12.13 -21.19 -16.38
CA GLU A 285 13.29 -22.05 -16.75
C GLU A 285 14.39 -21.98 -15.71
N SER A 286 14.71 -20.78 -15.20
CA SER A 286 15.73 -20.60 -14.17
C SER A 286 15.40 -21.34 -12.87
N ILE A 287 14.11 -21.35 -12.46
CA ILE A 287 13.66 -22.11 -11.28
C ILE A 287 13.78 -23.62 -11.50
N ILE A 288 13.48 -24.09 -12.70
CA ILE A 288 13.55 -25.53 -13.04
C ILE A 288 15.00 -26.02 -13.04
N LEU A 289 15.93 -25.18 -13.49
CA LEU A 289 17.36 -25.51 -13.61
C LEU A 289 18.16 -25.30 -12.32
N SER A 290 17.59 -24.65 -11.29
CA SER A 290 18.23 -24.41 -9.97
C SER A 290 17.96 -25.56 -8.98
#